data_571b6bd734c7375560e92bcb7dfebc51
#
_entry.id   571b6bd734c7375560e92bcb7dfebc51
#
_cell.length_a   1.000
_cell.length_b   1.000
_cell.length_c   1.000
_cell.angle_alpha   90.00
_cell.angle_beta   90.00
_cell.angle_gamma   90.00
#
_symmetry.space_group_name_H-M   'P 1'
#
loop_
_entity.id
_entity.type
_entity.pdbx_description
1 polymer ?
#
loop_
_entity_poly.entity_id
_entity_poly.type
_entity_poly.pdbx_seq_one_letter_code
_entity_poly.pdbx_strand_id
1 'polypeptide(L)'
;MYKRQELRQLHPLGKSPILTEGAFTLAETGAIVTYILETHARGRMIPAQGSPDYWRYQHFLHHAEGTAMPPLLLKLVLATVTKKTPALVRPVVGKAMQATDEGFVTPQIERNLAYWERSLADTGWFAGPDLSAADIMMSFPVEASASRADLSGYGNLTGFLSRIHARPAYRAALDKGGPYAFAE
;
A
#
# COMPACT_ATOMS: atom_id res chain seq x y z
N MET A 1 11.98 -11.31 17.66
CA MET A 1 13.45 -11.22 17.48
C MET A 1 13.99 -12.30 16.52
N TYR A 2 13.57 -13.55 16.64
CA TYR A 2 13.98 -14.67 15.75
C TYR A 2 13.67 -14.44 14.26
N LYS A 3 12.46 -13.98 13.92
CA LYS A 3 12.07 -13.73 12.51
C LYS A 3 12.99 -12.76 11.74
N ARG A 4 13.60 -11.78 12.40
CA ARG A 4 14.52 -10.84 11.73
C ARG A 4 15.89 -11.48 11.41
N GLN A 5 16.34 -12.42 12.21
CA GLN A 5 17.59 -13.15 11.98
C GLN A 5 17.45 -14.10 10.80
N GLU A 6 16.34 -14.84 10.72
CA GLU A 6 16.01 -15.73 9.60
C GLU A 6 15.88 -14.94 8.28
N LEU A 7 15.19 -13.80 8.29
CA LEU A 7 15.08 -12.94 7.11
C LEU A 7 16.44 -12.39 6.64
N ARG A 8 17.37 -12.09 7.56
CA ARG A 8 18.72 -11.64 7.21
C ARG A 8 19.59 -12.73 6.60
N GLN A 9 19.30 -14.00 6.85
CA GLN A 9 19.97 -15.11 6.18
C GLN A 9 19.50 -15.25 4.72
N LEU A 10 18.25 -14.88 4.43
CA LEU A 10 17.68 -14.92 3.10
C LEU A 10 18.04 -13.68 2.27
N HIS A 11 18.01 -12.49 2.89
CA HIS A 11 18.32 -11.23 2.21
C HIS A 11 18.96 -10.21 3.18
N PRO A 12 20.02 -9.49 2.78
CA PRO A 12 20.77 -8.57 3.66
C PRO A 12 19.93 -7.54 4.40
N LEU A 13 18.86 -7.03 3.78
CA LEU A 13 17.95 -6.06 4.39
C LEU A 13 17.13 -6.64 5.55
N GLY A 14 16.94 -7.97 5.62
CA GLY A 14 16.18 -8.63 6.67
C GLY A 14 14.75 -8.10 6.81
N LYS A 15 14.12 -7.73 5.69
CA LYS A 15 12.76 -7.21 5.60
C LYS A 15 11.90 -8.15 4.76
N SER A 16 10.62 -8.21 5.10
CA SER A 16 9.58 -8.89 4.32
C SER A 16 8.88 -7.85 3.42
N PRO A 17 8.38 -8.24 2.21
CA PRO A 17 8.41 -9.60 1.67
C PRO A 17 9.75 -10.00 1.03
N ILE A 18 10.02 -11.31 1.01
CA ILE A 18 11.12 -11.93 0.26
C ILE A 18 10.53 -13.13 -0.49
N LEU A 19 10.87 -13.25 -1.76
CA LEU A 19 10.56 -14.41 -2.60
C LEU A 19 11.84 -15.16 -2.89
N THR A 20 11.81 -16.49 -2.76
CA THR A 20 12.91 -17.37 -3.16
C THR A 20 12.40 -18.43 -4.12
N GLU A 21 13.13 -18.66 -5.22
CA GLU A 21 12.83 -19.70 -6.20
C GLU A 21 14.15 -20.33 -6.66
N GLY A 22 14.40 -21.57 -6.24
CA GLY A 22 15.71 -22.20 -6.44
C GLY A 22 16.84 -21.40 -5.78
N ALA A 23 17.82 -20.99 -6.59
CA ALA A 23 18.93 -20.12 -6.14
C ALA A 23 18.63 -18.63 -6.25
N PHE A 24 17.48 -18.24 -6.78
CA PHE A 24 17.08 -16.86 -6.96
C PHE A 24 16.36 -16.31 -5.73
N THR A 25 16.73 -15.11 -5.30
CA THR A 25 16.09 -14.42 -4.18
C THR A 25 15.79 -12.98 -4.59
N LEU A 26 14.54 -12.55 -4.37
CA LEU A 26 14.04 -11.24 -4.72
C LEU A 26 13.37 -10.59 -3.50
N ALA A 27 13.67 -9.33 -3.27
CA ALA A 27 12.97 -8.44 -2.33
C ALA A 27 12.27 -7.33 -3.11
N GLU A 28 11.55 -6.46 -2.40
CA GLU A 28 10.68 -5.38 -2.90
C GLU A 28 9.35 -5.89 -3.46
N THR A 29 8.25 -5.42 -2.88
CA THR A 29 6.89 -5.89 -3.20
C THR A 29 6.57 -5.76 -4.69
N GLY A 30 6.87 -4.59 -5.28
CA GLY A 30 6.61 -4.35 -6.70
C GLY A 30 7.41 -5.28 -7.62
N ALA A 31 8.69 -5.51 -7.30
CA ALA A 31 9.53 -6.44 -8.08
C ALA A 31 9.04 -7.89 -7.98
N ILE A 32 8.65 -8.32 -6.78
CA ILE A 32 8.10 -9.66 -6.54
C ILE A 32 6.79 -9.85 -7.31
N VAL A 33 5.88 -8.88 -7.25
CA VAL A 33 4.60 -8.93 -7.97
C VAL A 33 4.85 -9.01 -9.48
N THR A 34 5.72 -8.16 -10.01
CA THR A 34 6.08 -8.17 -11.44
C THR A 34 6.67 -9.52 -11.86
N TYR A 35 7.62 -10.05 -11.10
CA TYR A 35 8.23 -11.35 -11.34
C TYR A 35 7.20 -12.48 -11.42
N ILE A 36 6.29 -12.55 -10.43
CA ILE A 36 5.24 -13.57 -10.39
C ILE A 36 4.33 -13.47 -11.61
N LEU A 37 3.95 -12.27 -12.01
CA LEU A 37 3.03 -12.08 -13.14
C LEU A 37 3.67 -12.41 -14.49
N GLU A 38 4.92 -12.02 -14.70
CA GLU A 38 5.62 -12.29 -15.94
C GLU A 38 6.03 -13.77 -16.05
N THR A 39 6.55 -14.36 -14.97
CA THR A 39 7.10 -15.71 -14.98
C THR A 39 6.02 -16.79 -14.83
N HIS A 40 5.08 -16.60 -13.90
CA HIS A 40 4.12 -17.65 -13.51
C HIS A 40 2.68 -17.39 -13.97
N ALA A 41 2.31 -16.13 -14.22
CA ALA A 41 0.95 -15.78 -14.63
C ALA A 41 0.79 -15.50 -16.14
N ARG A 42 1.84 -15.67 -16.93
CA ARG A 42 1.84 -15.41 -18.38
C ARG A 42 1.33 -14.02 -18.74
N GLY A 43 1.72 -13.00 -17.97
CA GLY A 43 1.31 -11.61 -18.16
C GLY A 43 -0.15 -11.29 -17.81
N ARG A 44 -0.90 -12.22 -17.22
CA ARG A 44 -2.24 -11.90 -16.70
C ARG A 44 -2.14 -10.78 -15.67
N MET A 45 -3.15 -9.88 -15.62
CA MET A 45 -3.21 -8.71 -14.74
C MET A 45 -2.16 -7.62 -15.10
N ILE A 46 -1.59 -7.70 -16.30
CA ILE A 46 -0.74 -6.66 -16.90
C ILE A 46 -1.47 -6.19 -18.17
N PRO A 47 -1.83 -4.91 -18.30
CA PRO A 47 -2.39 -4.37 -19.55
C PRO A 47 -1.44 -4.54 -20.72
N ALA A 48 -1.96 -4.52 -21.94
CA ALA A 48 -1.18 -4.67 -23.16
C ALA A 48 -0.06 -3.62 -23.23
N GLN A 49 1.17 -4.07 -23.41
CA GLN A 49 2.36 -3.22 -23.46
C GLN A 49 2.19 -2.12 -24.52
N GLY A 50 2.53 -0.88 -24.17
CA GLY A 50 2.41 0.28 -25.04
C GLY A 50 1.02 0.92 -25.08
N SER A 51 -0.01 0.29 -24.48
CA SER A 51 -1.34 0.91 -24.34
C SER A 51 -1.35 2.05 -23.31
N PRO A 52 -2.33 2.98 -23.37
CA PRO A 52 -2.52 3.97 -22.29
C PRO A 52 -2.70 3.33 -20.92
N ASP A 53 -3.43 2.21 -20.83
CA ASP A 53 -3.67 1.48 -19.58
C ASP A 53 -2.37 0.84 -19.04
N TYR A 54 -1.45 0.43 -19.92
CA TYR A 54 -0.13 -0.04 -19.49
C TYR A 54 0.67 1.04 -18.77
N TRP A 55 0.63 2.28 -19.26
CA TRP A 55 1.34 3.39 -18.61
C TRP A 55 0.65 3.83 -17.31
N ARG A 56 -0.67 3.75 -17.24
CA ARG A 56 -1.41 3.92 -15.97
C ARG A 56 -1.06 2.81 -14.97
N TYR A 57 -0.96 1.56 -15.43
CA TYR A 57 -0.51 0.43 -14.64
C TYR A 57 0.88 0.67 -14.06
N GLN A 58 1.85 1.05 -14.89
CA GLN A 58 3.21 1.36 -14.44
C GLN A 58 3.20 2.51 -13.42
N HIS A 59 2.43 3.58 -13.69
CA HIS A 59 2.30 4.69 -12.77
C HIS A 59 1.83 4.23 -11.39
N PHE A 60 0.72 3.50 -11.29
CA PHE A 60 0.16 3.09 -10.00
C PHE A 60 0.95 1.98 -9.31
N LEU A 61 1.62 1.11 -10.08
CA LEU A 61 2.55 0.11 -9.54
C LEU A 61 3.67 0.79 -8.72
N HIS A 62 4.25 1.86 -9.26
CA HIS A 62 5.30 2.63 -8.59
C HIS A 62 4.77 3.65 -7.60
N HIS A 63 3.60 4.24 -7.86
CA HIS A 63 2.95 5.23 -7.00
C HIS A 63 2.64 4.66 -5.62
N ALA A 64 2.24 3.40 -5.54
CA ALA A 64 1.87 2.74 -4.28
C ALA A 64 2.96 2.89 -3.21
N GLU A 65 4.21 2.57 -3.55
CA GLU A 65 5.33 2.63 -2.60
C GLU A 65 6.07 3.98 -2.63
N GLY A 66 6.18 4.60 -3.82
CA GLY A 66 6.97 5.82 -4.00
C GLY A 66 6.26 7.10 -3.55
N THR A 67 4.94 7.15 -3.58
CA THR A 67 4.17 8.38 -3.31
C THR A 67 3.07 8.17 -2.27
N ALA A 68 2.34 7.06 -2.35
CA ALA A 68 1.21 6.81 -1.46
C ALA A 68 1.65 6.47 -0.03
N MET A 69 2.61 5.56 0.11
CA MET A 69 3.06 5.06 1.42
C MET A 69 3.88 6.06 2.25
N PRO A 70 4.79 6.90 1.69
CA PRO A 70 5.62 7.80 2.50
C PRO A 70 4.84 8.71 3.45
N PRO A 71 3.80 9.46 3.06
CA PRO A 71 3.05 10.28 4.00
C PRO A 71 2.28 9.47 5.04
N LEU A 72 1.76 8.27 4.69
CA LEU A 72 1.10 7.38 5.64
C LEU A 72 2.07 6.84 6.69
N LEU A 73 3.29 6.48 6.29
CA LEU A 73 4.34 6.07 7.21
C LEU A 73 4.76 7.22 8.11
N LEU A 74 4.94 8.43 7.55
CA LEU A 74 5.31 9.60 8.34
C LEU A 74 4.25 9.91 9.39
N LYS A 75 2.95 9.86 9.05
CA LYS A 75 1.85 10.01 10.01
C LYS A 75 1.95 9.02 11.16
N LEU A 76 2.22 7.75 10.87
CA LEU A 76 2.44 6.72 11.88
C LEU A 76 3.65 7.02 12.77
N VAL A 77 4.74 7.51 12.19
CA VAL A 77 5.96 7.88 12.93
C VAL A 77 5.67 9.04 13.88
N LEU A 78 5.02 10.11 13.43
CA LEU A 78 4.67 11.27 14.26
C LEU A 78 3.77 10.85 15.44
N ALA A 79 2.75 10.03 15.19
CA ALA A 79 1.87 9.50 16.24
C ALA A 79 2.65 8.62 17.24
N THR A 80 3.60 7.81 16.74
CA THR A 80 4.44 6.94 17.59
C THR A 80 5.40 7.74 18.45
N VAL A 81 6.01 8.79 17.92
CA VAL A 81 6.88 9.72 18.67
C VAL A 81 6.09 10.34 19.81
N THR A 82 4.92 10.91 19.52
CA THR A 82 4.05 11.50 20.53
C THR A 82 3.69 10.49 21.64
N LYS A 83 3.27 9.27 21.24
CA LYS A 83 2.88 8.20 22.18
C LYS A 83 4.02 7.74 23.09
N LYS A 84 5.25 7.65 22.55
CA LYS A 84 6.44 7.19 23.30
C LYS A 84 7.14 8.28 24.08
N THR A 85 6.77 9.54 23.90
CA THR A 85 7.37 10.66 24.61
C THR A 85 6.96 10.64 26.11
N PRO A 86 7.91 10.83 27.04
CA PRO A 86 7.60 10.91 28.47
C PRO A 86 6.51 11.95 28.79
N ALA A 87 5.64 11.64 29.74
CA ALA A 87 4.43 12.44 30.04
C ALA A 87 4.72 13.92 30.28
N LEU A 88 5.84 14.23 30.95
CA LEU A 88 6.23 15.60 31.30
C LEU A 88 6.44 16.51 30.08
N VAL A 89 7.05 15.99 29.00
CA VAL A 89 7.39 16.77 27.81
C VAL A 89 6.44 16.50 26.62
N ARG A 90 5.53 15.53 26.78
CA ARG A 90 4.57 15.13 25.73
C ARG A 90 3.70 16.28 25.19
N PRO A 91 3.20 17.24 26.00
CA PRO A 91 2.40 18.36 25.47
C PRO A 91 3.15 19.22 24.47
N VAL A 92 4.44 19.47 24.70
CA VAL A 92 5.28 20.29 23.80
C VAL A 92 5.61 19.52 22.52
N VAL A 93 6.10 18.28 22.68
CA VAL A 93 6.41 17.40 21.54
C VAL A 93 5.14 17.11 20.73
N GLY A 94 4.02 16.83 21.38
CA GLY A 94 2.74 16.58 20.72
C GLY A 94 2.28 17.74 19.84
N LYS A 95 2.39 18.98 20.31
CA LYS A 95 2.08 20.19 19.51
C LYS A 95 2.98 20.30 18.27
N ALA A 96 4.29 20.04 18.40
CA ALA A 96 5.21 20.08 17.28
C ALA A 96 4.88 19.00 16.25
N MET A 97 4.61 17.76 16.70
CA MET A 97 4.23 16.65 15.82
C MET A 97 2.89 16.91 15.12
N GLN A 98 1.92 17.46 15.83
CA GLN A 98 0.61 17.83 15.27
C GLN A 98 0.76 18.94 14.21
N ALA A 99 1.53 19.99 14.48
CA ALA A 99 1.77 21.06 13.51
C ALA A 99 2.44 20.52 12.22
N THR A 100 3.35 19.57 12.35
CA THR A 100 3.96 18.88 11.20
C THR A 100 2.95 18.02 10.45
N ASP A 101 2.11 17.28 11.16
CA ASP A 101 1.05 16.47 10.55
C ASP A 101 0.06 17.32 9.75
N GLU A 102 -0.46 18.37 10.36
CA GLU A 102 -1.46 19.27 9.76
C GLU A 102 -0.88 20.11 8.62
N GLY A 103 0.35 20.61 8.77
CA GLY A 103 0.97 21.49 7.77
C GLY A 103 1.64 20.77 6.60
N PHE A 104 2.03 19.52 6.77
CA PHE A 104 2.81 18.80 5.75
C PHE A 104 2.25 17.44 5.37
N VAL A 105 1.90 16.58 6.35
CA VAL A 105 1.55 15.19 6.08
C VAL A 105 0.11 15.04 5.61
N THR A 106 -0.83 15.56 6.38
CA THR A 106 -2.28 15.47 6.10
C THR A 106 -2.62 16.04 4.72
N PRO A 107 -2.11 17.21 4.28
CA PRO A 107 -2.39 17.71 2.93
C PRO A 107 -1.89 16.81 1.78
N GLN A 108 -0.83 16.02 2.01
CA GLN A 108 -0.35 15.06 1.02
C GLN A 108 -1.28 13.85 0.93
N ILE A 109 -1.75 13.35 2.08
CA ILE A 109 -2.72 12.24 2.12
C ILE A 109 -4.02 12.66 1.42
N GLU A 110 -4.55 13.85 1.72
CA GLU A 110 -5.77 14.37 1.12
C GLU A 110 -5.64 14.52 -0.41
N ARG A 111 -4.50 15.04 -0.89
CA ARG A 111 -4.23 15.11 -2.35
C ARG A 111 -4.19 13.72 -3.00
N ASN A 112 -3.59 12.75 -2.33
CA ASN A 112 -3.57 11.37 -2.81
C ASN A 112 -4.98 10.79 -2.85
N LEU A 113 -5.78 10.94 -1.79
CA LEU A 113 -7.17 10.46 -1.76
C LEU A 113 -8.01 11.07 -2.88
N ALA A 114 -7.94 12.39 -3.06
CA ALA A 114 -8.66 13.07 -4.13
C ALA A 114 -8.20 12.65 -5.53
N TYR A 115 -6.92 12.36 -5.70
CA TYR A 115 -6.36 11.83 -6.95
C TYR A 115 -6.85 10.40 -7.23
N TRP A 116 -6.79 9.53 -6.25
CA TRP A 116 -7.23 8.14 -6.38
C TRP A 116 -8.74 8.03 -6.63
N GLU A 117 -9.54 8.83 -5.92
CA GLU A 117 -11.01 8.91 -6.12
C GLU A 117 -11.34 9.19 -7.59
N ARG A 118 -10.69 10.21 -8.17
CA ARG A 118 -10.88 10.54 -9.59
C ARG A 118 -10.36 9.45 -10.53
N SER A 119 -9.25 8.80 -10.17
CA SER A 119 -8.64 7.76 -11.00
C SER A 119 -9.48 6.50 -11.11
N LEU A 120 -10.34 6.24 -10.12
CA LEU A 120 -11.26 5.11 -10.09
C LEU A 120 -12.63 5.39 -10.70
N ALA A 121 -12.94 6.65 -11.08
CA ALA A 121 -14.28 7.06 -11.43
C ALA A 121 -14.85 6.32 -12.66
N ASP A 122 -14.03 6.07 -13.67
CA ASP A 122 -14.49 5.51 -14.95
C ASP A 122 -14.72 3.99 -14.89
N THR A 123 -13.77 3.25 -14.32
CA THR A 123 -13.74 1.79 -14.40
C THR A 123 -13.80 1.10 -13.03
N GLY A 124 -13.52 1.85 -11.98
CA GLY A 124 -13.38 1.34 -10.63
C GLY A 124 -12.03 0.65 -10.34
N TRP A 125 -11.12 0.60 -11.33
CA TRP A 125 -9.76 0.10 -11.20
C TRP A 125 -8.73 1.18 -11.58
N PHE A 126 -7.51 1.08 -11.07
CA PHE A 126 -6.49 2.12 -11.27
C PHE A 126 -5.90 2.13 -12.69
N ALA A 127 -5.89 0.98 -13.38
CA ALA A 127 -5.17 0.84 -14.64
C ALA A 127 -5.99 0.27 -15.80
N GLY A 128 -7.24 0.66 -15.91
CA GLY A 128 -8.10 0.23 -17.02
C GLY A 128 -9.37 -0.48 -16.55
N PRO A 129 -10.07 -1.23 -17.42
CA PRO A 129 -11.36 -1.82 -17.09
C PRO A 129 -11.26 -3.06 -16.19
N ASP A 130 -10.10 -3.69 -16.15
CA ASP A 130 -9.88 -4.95 -15.45
C ASP A 130 -8.91 -4.79 -14.29
N LEU A 131 -9.03 -5.68 -13.29
CA LEU A 131 -8.09 -5.79 -12.19
C LEU A 131 -6.66 -6.02 -12.71
N SER A 132 -5.73 -5.21 -12.26
CA SER A 132 -4.30 -5.31 -12.56
C SER A 132 -3.47 -5.47 -11.28
N ALA A 133 -2.17 -5.73 -11.42
CA ALA A 133 -1.27 -5.74 -10.27
C ALA A 133 -1.11 -4.34 -9.63
N ALA A 134 -1.36 -3.27 -10.36
CA ALA A 134 -1.41 -1.92 -9.80
C ALA A 134 -2.49 -1.81 -8.72
N ASP A 135 -3.65 -2.45 -8.91
CA ASP A 135 -4.74 -2.47 -7.93
C ASP A 135 -4.34 -3.27 -6.68
N ILE A 136 -3.60 -4.38 -6.87
CA ILE A 136 -3.05 -5.15 -5.74
C ILE A 136 -2.07 -4.28 -4.94
N MET A 137 -1.16 -3.58 -5.61
CA MET A 137 -0.22 -2.67 -4.94
C MET A 137 -0.91 -1.51 -4.25
N MET A 138 -1.94 -0.93 -4.88
CA MET A 138 -2.70 0.20 -4.35
C MET A 138 -3.67 -0.19 -3.22
N SER A 139 -4.07 -1.47 -3.10
CA SER A 139 -5.01 -1.89 -2.05
C SER A 139 -4.50 -1.53 -0.66
N PHE A 140 -3.23 -1.81 -0.35
CA PHE A 140 -2.65 -1.51 0.95
C PHE A 140 -2.60 -0.01 1.30
N PRO A 141 -2.13 0.91 0.42
CA PRO A 141 -2.24 2.35 0.66
C PRO A 141 -3.67 2.83 0.90
N VAL A 142 -4.66 2.33 0.16
CA VAL A 142 -6.06 2.72 0.33
C VAL A 142 -6.60 2.21 1.68
N GLU A 143 -6.36 0.94 2.04
CA GLU A 143 -6.71 0.36 3.35
C GLU A 143 -6.05 1.13 4.50
N ALA A 144 -4.74 1.41 4.38
CA ALA A 144 -4.02 2.17 5.38
C ALA A 144 -4.52 3.61 5.52
N SER A 145 -5.02 4.20 4.44
CA SER A 145 -5.67 5.52 4.47
C SER A 145 -7.02 5.45 5.16
N ALA A 146 -7.84 4.43 4.87
CA ALA A 146 -9.14 4.22 5.51
C ALA A 146 -9.04 4.13 7.04
N SER A 147 -7.95 3.54 7.55
CA SER A 147 -7.70 3.46 9.00
C SER A 147 -7.25 4.78 9.64
N ARG A 148 -6.95 5.83 8.86
CA ARG A 148 -6.31 7.07 9.31
C ARG A 148 -7.01 8.35 8.83
N ALA A 149 -7.96 8.23 7.93
CA ALA A 149 -8.72 9.33 7.35
C ALA A 149 -10.19 8.92 7.18
N ASP A 150 -11.08 9.90 7.22
CA ASP A 150 -12.48 9.67 6.88
C ASP A 150 -12.64 9.53 5.35
N LEU A 151 -13.09 8.36 4.90
CA LEU A 151 -13.38 8.07 3.49
C LEU A 151 -14.85 8.26 3.11
N SER A 152 -15.70 8.80 3.98
CA SER A 152 -17.14 8.95 3.71
C SER A 152 -17.46 9.79 2.46
N GLY A 153 -16.56 10.72 2.10
CA GLY A 153 -16.64 11.53 0.88
C GLY A 153 -16.03 10.90 -0.38
N TYR A 154 -15.50 9.66 -0.29
CA TYR A 154 -14.73 9.01 -1.35
C TYR A 154 -15.41 7.70 -1.78
N GLY A 155 -16.51 7.80 -2.55
CA GLY A 155 -17.34 6.67 -2.93
C GLY A 155 -16.64 5.64 -3.83
N ASN A 156 -15.75 6.09 -4.71
CA ASN A 156 -14.99 5.18 -5.57
C ASN A 156 -13.93 4.41 -4.78
N LEU A 157 -13.27 5.04 -3.80
CA LEU A 157 -12.32 4.37 -2.91
C LEU A 157 -12.99 3.31 -2.05
N THR A 158 -14.13 3.62 -1.44
CA THR A 158 -14.89 2.64 -0.65
C THR A 158 -15.41 1.50 -1.52
N GLY A 159 -15.87 1.80 -2.74
CA GLY A 159 -16.25 0.81 -3.73
C GLY A 159 -15.07 -0.07 -4.20
N PHE A 160 -13.89 0.51 -4.37
CA PHE A 160 -12.66 -0.22 -4.67
C PHE A 160 -12.29 -1.21 -3.56
N LEU A 161 -12.26 -0.77 -2.30
CA LEU A 161 -12.00 -1.66 -1.16
C LEU A 161 -13.02 -2.79 -1.07
N SER A 162 -14.31 -2.50 -1.26
CA SER A 162 -15.36 -3.52 -1.27
C SER A 162 -15.11 -4.58 -2.35
N ARG A 163 -14.69 -4.16 -3.56
CA ARG A 163 -14.35 -5.10 -4.64
C ARG A 163 -13.12 -5.95 -4.33
N ILE A 164 -12.06 -5.35 -3.76
CA ILE A 164 -10.85 -6.07 -3.37
C ILE A 164 -11.17 -7.09 -2.27
N HIS A 165 -11.86 -6.68 -1.21
CA HIS A 165 -12.18 -7.55 -0.06
C HIS A 165 -13.16 -8.68 -0.40
N ALA A 166 -14.04 -8.48 -1.39
CA ALA A 166 -14.94 -9.51 -1.86
C ALA A 166 -14.25 -10.64 -2.65
N ARG A 167 -12.99 -10.44 -3.09
CA ARG A 167 -12.28 -11.42 -3.92
C ARG A 167 -11.94 -12.70 -3.15
N PRO A 168 -12.20 -13.88 -3.73
CA PRO A 168 -11.82 -15.16 -3.08
C PRO A 168 -10.31 -15.23 -2.79
N ALA A 169 -9.47 -14.69 -3.69
CA ALA A 169 -8.02 -14.68 -3.49
C ALA A 169 -7.58 -13.80 -2.30
N TYR A 170 -8.25 -12.66 -2.07
CA TYR A 170 -7.99 -11.81 -0.90
C TYR A 170 -8.34 -12.55 0.40
N ARG A 171 -9.52 -13.20 0.44
CA ARG A 171 -9.95 -14.00 1.60
C ARG A 171 -9.01 -15.16 1.87
N ALA A 172 -8.60 -15.90 0.83
CA ALA A 172 -7.62 -16.97 0.97
C ALA A 172 -6.25 -16.48 1.47
N ALA A 173 -5.86 -15.26 1.11
CA ALA A 173 -4.64 -14.65 1.64
C ALA A 173 -4.75 -14.29 3.13
N LEU A 174 -5.91 -13.78 3.58
CA LEU A 174 -6.19 -13.55 5.00
C LEU A 174 -6.16 -14.85 5.81
N ASP A 175 -6.79 -15.91 5.31
CA ASP A 175 -6.80 -17.23 5.98
C ASP A 175 -5.37 -17.78 6.18
N LYS A 176 -4.48 -17.54 5.21
CA LYS A 176 -3.07 -17.96 5.31
C LYS A 176 -2.20 -17.00 6.11
N GLY A 177 -2.44 -15.71 5.99
CA GLY A 177 -1.63 -14.66 6.61
C GLY A 177 -1.92 -14.45 8.09
N GLY A 178 -3.10 -14.85 8.57
CA GLY A 178 -3.57 -14.60 9.92
C GLY A 178 -4.14 -13.18 10.10
N PRO A 179 -4.28 -12.70 11.34
CA PRO A 179 -4.90 -11.41 11.64
C PRO A 179 -4.26 -10.25 10.88
N TYR A 180 -5.09 -9.46 10.21
CA TYR A 180 -4.69 -8.31 9.43
C TYR A 180 -5.49 -7.07 9.86
N ALA A 181 -4.78 -6.02 10.28
CA ALA A 181 -5.38 -4.87 10.96
C ALA A 181 -6.31 -4.00 10.08
N PHE A 182 -6.31 -4.21 8.77
CA PHE A 182 -7.09 -3.42 7.81
C PHE A 182 -8.15 -4.27 7.08
N ALA A 183 -8.44 -5.48 7.56
CA ALA A 183 -9.39 -6.41 6.93
C ALA A 183 -10.86 -6.16 7.31
N GLU A 184 -11.13 -5.19 8.20
CA GLU A 184 -12.48 -4.84 8.71
C GLU A 184 -13.11 -3.71 7.90
#